data_e586a46b47b8c0234ec719d70fbaff08
#
_entry.id   e586a46b47b8c0234ec719d70fbaff08
#
_cell.length_a   1.000
_cell.length_b   1.000
_cell.length_c   1.000
_cell.angle_alpha   90.00
_cell.angle_beta   90.00
_cell.angle_gamma   90.00
#
_symmetry.space_group_name_H-M   'P 1'
#
loop_
_entity.id
_entity.type
_entity.pdbx_description
1 polymer ?
#
loop_
_entity_poly.entity_id
_entity_poly.type
_entity_poly.pdbx_seq_one_letter_code
_entity_poly.pdbx_strand_id
1 'polypeptide(L)'
;MSGALGAADASLLFIIGSGDEADQIQRAGSKIVVAGTSDLTKLLQGRVPHHRLHMTRNYFRQGRDADLSSYRVLVNLITEAERNAKVLENLRKLLRGVPGQVINKPDSVLRSTRDQVARLLSGIPGLIVPKTVRLNGSKPAVAASASDKAGLAPPIILRQVGTHSGRIVGLFDRIDDAVAALTPGEHVATQFVDFASADGLYRKYRVFFIGERIILRHMLASDHWNVHAKDRTRFMAERPELVAEERALMETNDAFPQNVQEVLEAVRGRMPLDFFGMDFGITASGEVVLFEANATMSFFPFAADQQFEYLKRCFAPAQAAFRELLGLPPEVAPAARVQLQAL
;
A
#
# COMPACT_ATOMS: atom_id res chain seq x y z
N MET A 1 14.40 12.46 39.46
CA MET A 1 15.08 11.14 39.38
C MET A 1 14.83 10.61 37.98
N SER A 2 15.82 10.75 37.12
CA SER A 2 15.80 10.27 35.74
C SER A 2 16.19 8.79 35.75
N GLY A 3 15.22 7.89 35.61
CA GLY A 3 15.49 6.47 35.43
C GLY A 3 16.08 6.24 34.04
N ALA A 4 17.37 5.93 33.97
CA ALA A 4 18.01 5.43 32.78
C ALA A 4 17.33 4.09 32.37
N LEU A 5 16.53 4.12 31.32
CA LEU A 5 16.10 2.92 30.63
C LEU A 5 17.35 2.27 30.01
N GLY A 6 17.59 1.01 30.39
CA GLY A 6 18.77 0.25 30.02
C GLY A 6 18.99 0.22 28.50
N ALA A 7 20.23 0.48 28.12
CA ALA A 7 20.73 0.63 26.74
C ALA A 7 20.72 -0.67 25.90
N ALA A 8 20.02 -1.73 26.30
CA ALA A 8 20.19 -3.06 25.71
C ALA A 8 19.17 -3.49 24.66
N ASP A 9 18.04 -2.74 24.44
CA ASP A 9 16.92 -3.31 23.67
C ASP A 9 16.31 -2.45 22.55
N ALA A 10 16.83 -1.30 22.21
CA ALA A 10 16.24 -0.39 21.22
C ALA A 10 16.95 -0.41 19.87
N SER A 11 17.05 -1.58 19.23
CA SER A 11 17.64 -1.69 17.89
C SER A 11 16.67 -1.38 16.75
N LEU A 12 15.39 -1.12 17.05
CA LEU A 12 14.31 -0.92 16.07
C LEU A 12 13.64 0.44 16.27
N LEU A 13 13.58 1.23 15.18
CA LEU A 13 12.93 2.53 15.15
C LEU A 13 11.84 2.57 14.06
N PHE A 14 10.61 2.92 14.42
CA PHE A 14 9.57 3.27 13.46
C PHE A 14 9.49 4.79 13.30
N ILE A 15 9.56 5.26 12.05
CA ILE A 15 9.48 6.67 11.69
C ILE A 15 8.11 6.93 11.10
N ILE A 16 7.30 7.73 11.79
CA ILE A 16 5.94 8.11 11.42
C ILE A 16 5.86 9.62 11.29
N GLY A 17 4.94 10.11 10.45
CA GLY A 17 4.80 11.55 10.26
C GLY A 17 3.88 11.93 9.11
N SER A 18 3.62 13.23 9.00
CA SER A 18 2.85 13.82 7.91
C SER A 18 3.34 15.23 7.61
N GLY A 19 3.24 15.62 6.33
CA GLY A 19 3.52 16.98 5.85
C GLY A 19 2.36 17.94 6.01
N ASP A 20 1.16 17.45 6.26
CA ASP A 20 -0.05 18.26 6.38
C ASP A 20 -0.26 18.68 7.84
N GLU A 21 -0.46 19.98 8.06
CA GLU A 21 -0.73 20.53 9.41
C GLU A 21 -2.13 20.12 9.92
N ALA A 22 -3.05 19.83 9.02
CA ALA A 22 -4.40 19.32 9.37
C ALA A 22 -4.39 17.85 9.81
N ASP A 23 -3.38 17.07 9.39
CA ASP A 23 -3.18 15.67 9.77
C ASP A 23 -2.42 15.53 11.08
N GLN A 24 -2.55 16.51 11.96
CA GLN A 24 -1.93 16.46 13.27
C GLN A 24 -2.36 15.19 14.01
N ILE A 25 -1.42 14.68 14.80
CA ILE A 25 -1.57 13.58 15.73
C ILE A 25 -2.98 13.54 16.31
N GLN A 26 -3.83 12.68 15.77
CA GLN A 26 -5.17 12.48 16.31
C GLN A 26 -5.07 11.52 17.49
N ARG A 27 -5.54 11.95 18.65
CA ARG A 27 -5.76 11.05 19.78
C ARG A 27 -7.08 10.33 19.61
N ALA A 28 -7.01 9.03 19.37
CA ALA A 28 -8.15 8.12 19.46
C ALA A 28 -7.98 7.29 20.74
N GLY A 29 -8.48 7.81 21.87
CA GLY A 29 -8.22 7.24 23.19
C GLY A 29 -6.74 7.33 23.58
N SER A 30 -6.11 6.21 23.95
CA SER A 30 -4.67 6.13 24.23
C SER A 30 -3.80 5.98 22.98
N LYS A 31 -4.39 5.91 21.79
CA LYS A 31 -3.66 5.70 20.53
C LYS A 31 -3.38 7.01 19.81
N ILE A 32 -2.18 7.13 19.31
CA ILE A 32 -1.76 8.21 18.41
C ILE A 32 -1.93 7.68 16.98
N VAL A 33 -2.78 8.33 16.20
CA VAL A 33 -2.96 8.03 14.76
C VAL A 33 -2.39 9.20 13.96
N VAL A 34 -1.50 8.89 13.03
CA VAL A 34 -0.92 9.87 12.09
C VAL A 34 -1.40 9.51 10.70
N ALA A 35 -2.10 10.42 10.03
CA ALA A 35 -2.57 10.22 8.67
C ALA A 35 -1.40 10.06 7.68
N GLY A 36 -1.63 9.35 6.58
CA GLY A 36 -0.61 9.12 5.56
C GLY A 36 0.47 8.11 5.95
N THR A 37 0.27 7.39 7.04
CA THR A 37 1.20 6.42 7.60
C THR A 37 0.59 5.02 7.58
N SER A 38 1.35 4.04 7.06
CA SER A 38 1.03 2.62 7.26
C SER A 38 1.36 2.20 8.69
N ASP A 39 0.40 1.60 9.41
CA ASP A 39 0.67 1.10 10.76
C ASP A 39 1.07 -0.39 10.74
N LEU A 40 2.30 -0.65 10.27
CA LEU A 40 2.89 -1.98 10.24
C LEU A 40 3.25 -2.52 11.62
N THR A 41 3.30 -1.65 12.64
CA THR A 41 3.60 -2.09 14.02
C THR A 41 2.56 -3.09 14.54
N LYS A 42 1.35 -3.08 13.98
CA LYS A 42 0.31 -4.07 14.29
C LYS A 42 0.70 -5.50 13.94
N LEU A 43 1.57 -5.70 12.94
CA LEU A 43 2.11 -7.02 12.61
C LEU A 43 3.00 -7.59 13.72
N LEU A 44 3.57 -6.75 14.60
CA LEU A 44 4.39 -7.18 15.73
C LEU A 44 3.58 -7.49 16.99
N GLN A 45 2.28 -7.22 17.00
CA GLN A 45 1.36 -7.46 18.14
C GLN A 45 1.86 -6.88 19.48
N GLY A 46 2.68 -5.82 19.44
CA GLY A 46 3.24 -5.20 20.64
C GLY A 46 4.30 -6.04 21.38
N ARG A 47 4.75 -7.16 20.81
CA ARG A 47 5.69 -8.11 21.44
C ARG A 47 7.17 -7.82 21.19
N VAL A 48 7.44 -6.79 20.39
CA VAL A 48 8.83 -6.40 20.05
C VAL A 48 9.06 -4.99 20.56
N PRO A 49 10.06 -4.78 21.45
CA PRO A 49 10.46 -3.45 21.87
C PRO A 49 10.90 -2.61 20.69
N HIS A 50 10.40 -1.38 20.60
CA HIS A 50 10.75 -0.45 19.53
C HIS A 50 10.53 0.99 19.97
N HIS A 51 11.29 1.90 19.38
CA HIS A 51 11.05 3.32 19.50
C HIS A 51 10.20 3.86 18.33
N ARG A 52 9.59 5.01 18.52
CA ARG A 52 8.87 5.75 17.49
C ARG A 52 9.38 7.17 17.40
N LEU A 53 9.77 7.59 16.20
CA LEU A 53 10.13 8.96 15.88
C LEU A 53 8.97 9.59 15.11
N HIS A 54 8.42 10.68 15.66
CA HIS A 54 7.36 11.45 15.03
C HIS A 54 7.96 12.63 14.28
N MET A 55 7.86 12.58 12.94
CA MET A 55 8.34 13.62 12.05
C MET A 55 7.18 14.46 11.56
N THR A 56 7.07 15.65 12.10
CA THR A 56 6.14 16.67 11.64
C THR A 56 6.89 17.79 10.94
N ARG A 57 6.16 18.69 10.27
CA ARG A 57 6.76 19.90 9.70
C ARG A 57 7.52 20.72 10.76
N ASN A 58 7.04 20.74 12.00
CA ASN A 58 7.67 21.46 13.10
C ASN A 58 8.92 20.79 13.66
N TYR A 59 9.08 19.47 13.51
CA TYR A 59 10.28 18.75 13.95
C TYR A 59 11.54 19.40 13.39
N PHE A 60 11.57 19.67 12.08
CA PHE A 60 12.72 20.26 11.40
C PHE A 60 12.91 21.75 11.70
N ARG A 61 11.83 22.49 12.04
CA ARG A 61 11.92 23.90 12.44
C ARG A 61 12.58 24.10 13.80
N GLN A 62 12.55 23.08 14.66
CA GLN A 62 13.14 23.15 16.00
C GLN A 62 14.64 22.82 16.02
N GLY A 63 15.25 22.55 14.86
CA GLY A 63 16.69 22.23 14.75
C GLY A 63 17.12 21.01 15.57
N ARG A 64 16.22 20.09 15.84
CA ARG A 64 16.52 18.87 16.58
C ARG A 64 17.04 17.82 15.60
N ASP A 65 18.31 17.51 15.72
CA ASP A 65 18.92 16.35 15.07
C ASP A 65 18.83 15.15 16.04
N ALA A 66 18.05 14.15 15.67
CA ALA A 66 18.01 12.89 16.42
C ALA A 66 19.27 12.08 16.05
N ASP A 67 20.01 11.62 17.04
CA ASP A 67 21.03 10.60 16.81
C ASP A 67 20.36 9.25 16.51
N LEU A 68 20.50 8.81 15.27
CA LEU A 68 19.92 7.57 14.78
C LEU A 68 20.96 6.45 14.62
N SER A 69 22.20 6.69 15.03
CA SER A 69 23.33 5.78 14.82
C SER A 69 23.22 4.46 15.61
N SER A 70 22.48 4.47 16.71
CA SER A 70 22.27 3.31 17.57
C SER A 70 21.23 2.30 17.04
N TYR A 71 20.42 2.70 16.04
CA TYR A 71 19.38 1.82 15.51
C TYR A 71 19.92 0.90 14.42
N ARG A 72 19.67 -0.41 14.58
CA ARG A 72 20.02 -1.41 13.57
C ARG A 72 19.05 -1.42 12.41
N VAL A 73 17.76 -1.23 12.68
CA VAL A 73 16.70 -1.20 11.66
C VAL A 73 15.81 0.02 11.88
N LEU A 74 15.63 0.80 10.83
CA LEU A 74 14.75 1.96 10.78
C LEU A 74 13.64 1.69 9.75
N VAL A 75 12.39 1.78 10.15
CA VAL A 75 11.24 1.54 9.28
C VAL A 75 10.54 2.85 9.00
N ASN A 76 10.61 3.31 7.75
CA ASN A 76 9.87 4.48 7.33
C ASN A 76 8.41 4.13 7.04
N LEU A 77 7.50 4.63 7.86
CA LEU A 77 6.06 4.48 7.71
C LEU A 77 5.38 5.69 7.05
N ILE A 78 6.16 6.72 6.66
CA ILE A 78 5.66 7.86 5.91
C ILE A 78 5.58 7.44 4.45
N THR A 79 4.37 7.22 3.93
CA THR A 79 4.17 6.44 2.70
C THR A 79 3.49 7.17 1.54
N GLU A 80 2.81 8.28 1.80
CA GLU A 80 2.12 9.06 0.77
C GLU A 80 3.08 10.06 0.11
N ALA A 81 3.71 9.64 -0.99
CA ALA A 81 4.74 10.41 -1.68
C ALA A 81 4.29 11.83 -2.07
N GLU A 82 3.06 12.00 -2.51
CA GLU A 82 2.55 13.29 -3.01
C GLU A 82 2.22 14.26 -1.88
N ARG A 83 1.57 13.80 -0.83
CA ARG A 83 1.22 14.62 0.34
C ARG A 83 2.41 14.89 1.25
N ASN A 84 3.32 13.92 1.35
CA ASN A 84 4.42 13.95 2.30
C ASN A 84 5.79 14.25 1.66
N ALA A 85 5.83 14.70 0.39
CA ALA A 85 7.08 14.93 -0.34
C ALA A 85 8.12 15.70 0.48
N LYS A 86 7.72 16.80 1.12
CA LYS A 86 8.63 17.66 1.90
C LYS A 86 9.18 16.96 3.15
N VAL A 87 8.34 16.20 3.85
CA VAL A 87 8.78 15.45 5.05
C VAL A 87 9.70 14.31 4.63
N LEU A 88 9.39 13.60 3.53
CA LEU A 88 10.24 12.55 2.98
C LEU A 88 11.59 13.08 2.52
N GLU A 89 11.64 14.25 1.85
CA GLU A 89 12.90 14.91 1.49
C GLU A 89 13.76 15.27 2.72
N ASN A 90 13.14 15.76 3.78
CA ASN A 90 13.83 16.07 5.01
C ASN A 90 14.28 14.79 5.74
N LEU A 91 13.43 13.74 5.76
CA LEU A 91 13.80 12.44 6.31
C LEU A 91 14.99 11.84 5.55
N ARG A 92 15.02 11.97 4.23
CA ARG A 92 16.16 11.54 3.42
C ARG A 92 17.48 12.19 3.86
N LYS A 93 17.43 13.49 4.20
CA LYS A 93 18.61 14.21 4.70
C LYS A 93 19.04 13.71 6.08
N LEU A 94 18.08 13.49 6.97
CA LEU A 94 18.32 12.98 8.32
C LEU A 94 18.92 11.57 8.32
N LEU A 95 18.49 10.72 7.38
CA LEU A 95 18.96 9.34 7.25
C LEU A 95 20.31 9.21 6.51
N ARG A 96 20.89 10.33 6.04
CA ARG A 96 22.17 10.30 5.32
C ARG A 96 23.30 9.84 6.26
N GLY A 97 23.96 8.75 5.91
CA GLY A 97 25.07 8.21 6.69
C GLY A 97 24.67 7.41 7.93
N VAL A 98 23.39 7.19 8.18
CA VAL A 98 22.92 6.28 9.24
C VAL A 98 23.34 4.86 8.87
N PRO A 99 24.04 4.14 9.79
CA PRO A 99 24.57 2.81 9.48
C PRO A 99 23.52 1.71 9.44
N GLY A 100 22.35 1.93 10.06
CA GLY A 100 21.26 0.95 10.14
C GLY A 100 20.57 0.69 8.80
N GLN A 101 19.95 -0.48 8.66
CA GLN A 101 19.10 -0.81 7.55
C GLN A 101 17.86 0.09 7.54
N VAL A 102 17.55 0.73 6.42
CA VAL A 102 16.33 1.54 6.26
C VAL A 102 15.34 0.79 5.37
N ILE A 103 14.21 0.39 5.96
CA ILE A 103 13.07 -0.22 5.27
C ILE A 103 12.21 0.90 4.67
N ASN A 104 11.82 0.77 3.42
CA ASN A 104 11.11 1.77 2.63
C ASN A 104 11.82 3.12 2.65
N LYS A 105 13.03 3.17 2.11
CA LYS A 105 13.83 4.40 2.01
C LYS A 105 12.99 5.56 1.48
N PRO A 106 13.15 6.80 1.99
CA PRO A 106 12.40 7.96 1.52
C PRO A 106 12.47 8.18 0.00
N ASP A 107 13.63 7.95 -0.61
CA ASP A 107 13.81 8.05 -2.08
C ASP A 107 12.96 7.02 -2.83
N SER A 108 12.81 5.82 -2.28
CA SER A 108 11.98 4.75 -2.85
C SER A 108 10.50 5.13 -2.78
N VAL A 109 10.06 5.66 -1.64
CA VAL A 109 8.68 6.13 -1.46
C VAL A 109 8.39 7.32 -2.38
N LEU A 110 9.29 8.30 -2.49
CA LEU A 110 9.12 9.44 -3.39
C LEU A 110 8.97 9.04 -4.86
N ARG A 111 9.52 7.90 -5.26
CA ARG A 111 9.40 7.32 -6.62
C ARG A 111 8.23 6.37 -6.79
N SER A 112 7.32 6.27 -5.82
CA SER A 112 6.16 5.38 -5.87
C SER A 112 4.84 6.11 -6.14
N THR A 113 4.88 7.29 -6.78
CA THR A 113 3.67 7.94 -7.31
C THR A 113 3.09 7.12 -8.46
N ARG A 114 1.79 7.23 -8.69
CA ARG A 114 1.05 6.40 -9.65
C ARG A 114 1.66 6.41 -11.06
N ASP A 115 2.00 7.60 -11.56
CA ASP A 115 2.62 7.78 -12.88
C ASP A 115 4.07 7.27 -12.93
N GLN A 116 4.81 7.33 -11.83
CA GLN A 116 6.17 6.79 -11.76
C GLN A 116 6.16 5.26 -11.69
N VAL A 117 5.25 4.67 -10.92
CA VAL A 117 5.05 3.22 -10.86
C VAL A 117 4.62 2.67 -12.22
N ALA A 118 3.71 3.36 -12.93
CA ALA A 118 3.32 2.95 -14.27
C ALA A 118 4.54 2.89 -15.23
N ARG A 119 5.42 3.89 -15.18
CA ARG A 119 6.67 3.88 -15.98
C ARG A 119 7.63 2.77 -15.55
N LEU A 120 7.79 2.58 -14.25
CA LEU A 120 8.71 1.59 -13.68
C LEU A 120 8.33 0.16 -14.04
N LEU A 121 7.04 -0.15 -14.00
CA LEU A 121 6.53 -1.51 -14.24
C LEU A 121 6.21 -1.78 -15.72
N SER A 122 6.28 -0.76 -16.58
CA SER A 122 6.07 -0.92 -18.02
C SER A 122 7.03 -1.95 -18.63
N GLY A 123 6.51 -2.77 -19.55
CA GLY A 123 7.28 -3.79 -20.28
C GLY A 123 7.57 -5.06 -19.48
N ILE A 124 6.91 -5.29 -18.35
CA ILE A 124 6.90 -6.63 -17.73
C ILE A 124 6.00 -7.54 -18.59
N PRO A 125 6.48 -8.67 -19.08
CA PRO A 125 5.67 -9.63 -19.84
C PRO A 125 4.47 -10.09 -19.02
N GLY A 126 3.27 -10.15 -19.61
CA GLY A 126 2.05 -10.57 -18.93
C GLY A 126 1.42 -9.51 -18.02
N LEU A 127 2.07 -8.33 -17.85
CA LEU A 127 1.53 -7.20 -17.10
C LEU A 127 1.06 -6.10 -18.05
N ILE A 128 -0.23 -5.83 -18.05
CA ILE A 128 -0.81 -4.64 -18.66
C ILE A 128 -0.68 -3.48 -17.68
N VAL A 129 0.15 -2.51 -18.04
CA VAL A 129 0.27 -1.24 -17.32
C VAL A 129 -0.52 -0.20 -18.09
N PRO A 130 -1.71 0.24 -17.62
CA PRO A 130 -2.50 1.23 -18.31
C PRO A 130 -1.73 2.53 -18.49
N LYS A 131 -1.81 3.15 -19.68
CA LYS A 131 -1.21 4.46 -19.91
C LYS A 131 -1.72 5.45 -18.88
N THR A 132 -0.79 6.15 -18.24
CA THR A 132 -1.09 7.04 -17.13
C THR A 132 -0.37 8.37 -17.34
N VAL A 133 -1.12 9.45 -17.28
CA VAL A 133 -0.64 10.83 -17.54
C VAL A 133 -1.02 11.73 -16.38
N ARG A 134 -0.07 12.54 -15.92
CA ARG A 134 -0.33 13.59 -14.93
C ARG A 134 -0.78 14.86 -15.65
N LEU A 135 -1.91 15.41 -15.21
CA LEU A 135 -2.56 16.59 -15.79
C LEU A 135 -2.69 17.70 -14.75
N ASN A 136 -2.47 18.93 -15.19
CA ASN A 136 -2.72 20.10 -14.34
C ASN A 136 -4.05 20.75 -14.73
N GLY A 137 -5.02 20.68 -13.83
CA GLY A 137 -6.37 21.18 -14.08
C GLY A 137 -6.47 22.70 -14.19
N SER A 138 -5.45 23.45 -13.74
CA SER A 138 -5.36 24.89 -13.96
C SER A 138 -4.90 25.27 -15.38
N LYS A 139 -4.53 24.29 -16.22
CA LYS A 139 -4.00 24.48 -17.58
C LYS A 139 -4.64 23.49 -18.58
N PRO A 140 -5.94 23.59 -18.90
CA PRO A 140 -6.66 22.57 -19.70
C PRO A 140 -6.05 22.32 -21.09
N ALA A 141 -5.60 23.37 -21.79
CA ALA A 141 -4.97 23.24 -23.12
C ALA A 141 -3.64 22.44 -23.04
N VAL A 142 -2.85 22.62 -21.97
CA VAL A 142 -1.64 21.83 -21.72
C VAL A 142 -1.99 20.40 -21.39
N ALA A 143 -3.07 20.19 -20.63
CA ALA A 143 -3.57 18.86 -20.26
C ALA A 143 -3.99 18.07 -21.49
N ALA A 144 -4.75 18.68 -22.42
CA ALA A 144 -5.13 18.06 -23.69
C ALA A 144 -3.90 17.65 -24.50
N SER A 145 -2.95 18.57 -24.73
CA SER A 145 -1.71 18.29 -25.46
C SER A 145 -0.86 17.20 -24.80
N ALA A 146 -0.82 17.13 -23.45
CA ALA A 146 -0.09 16.10 -22.74
C ALA A 146 -0.75 14.72 -22.94
N SER A 147 -2.09 14.65 -22.95
CA SER A 147 -2.86 13.43 -23.21
C SER A 147 -2.58 12.90 -24.61
N ASP A 148 -2.62 13.77 -25.62
CA ASP A 148 -2.32 13.41 -27.02
C ASP A 148 -0.89 12.91 -27.21
N LYS A 149 0.10 13.64 -26.67
CA LYS A 149 1.53 13.27 -26.75
C LYS A 149 1.81 11.92 -26.10
N ALA A 150 1.11 11.60 -25.03
CA ALA A 150 1.25 10.30 -24.36
C ALA A 150 0.50 9.18 -25.09
N GLY A 151 -0.30 9.51 -26.11
CA GLY A 151 -1.17 8.57 -26.81
C GLY A 151 -2.19 7.94 -25.86
N LEU A 152 -2.75 8.74 -24.93
CA LEU A 152 -3.78 8.29 -24.02
C LEU A 152 -5.06 8.02 -24.84
N ALA A 153 -5.58 6.81 -24.75
CA ALA A 153 -6.76 6.38 -25.49
C ALA A 153 -7.97 6.20 -24.56
N PRO A 154 -9.16 6.66 -24.94
CA PRO A 154 -10.38 6.38 -24.20
C PRO A 154 -10.74 4.88 -24.17
N PRO A 155 -11.53 4.43 -23.17
CA PRO A 155 -12.08 5.23 -22.05
C PRO A 155 -11.00 5.63 -21.04
N ILE A 156 -11.20 6.77 -20.36
CA ILE A 156 -10.22 7.37 -19.45
C ILE A 156 -10.79 7.49 -18.04
N ILE A 157 -10.09 6.95 -17.07
CA ILE A 157 -10.37 7.16 -15.65
C ILE A 157 -9.63 8.41 -15.20
N LEU A 158 -10.35 9.43 -14.76
CA LEU A 158 -9.79 10.65 -14.21
C LEU A 158 -9.86 10.64 -12.67
N ARG A 159 -8.74 10.94 -12.01
CA ARG A 159 -8.63 11.05 -10.55
C ARG A 159 -7.91 12.33 -10.16
N GLN A 160 -8.34 12.95 -9.07
CA GLN A 160 -7.56 14.03 -8.46
C GLN A 160 -6.43 13.43 -7.61
N VAL A 161 -5.24 14.01 -7.67
CA VAL A 161 -4.07 13.61 -6.87
C VAL A 161 -4.35 13.82 -5.38
N GLY A 162 -3.85 12.89 -4.54
CA GLY A 162 -4.05 12.94 -3.09
C GLY A 162 -5.43 12.47 -2.62
N THR A 163 -6.29 11.97 -3.52
CA THR A 163 -7.56 11.33 -3.16
C THR A 163 -7.41 9.83 -3.00
N HIS A 164 -8.00 9.28 -1.94
CA HIS A 164 -7.98 7.86 -1.59
C HIS A 164 -9.36 7.23 -1.65
N SER A 165 -9.42 5.93 -1.38
CA SER A 165 -10.68 5.17 -1.23
C SER A 165 -11.50 5.06 -2.50
N GLY A 166 -10.84 4.91 -3.67
CA GLY A 166 -11.53 4.67 -4.94
C GLY A 166 -12.26 5.88 -5.50
N ARG A 167 -12.07 7.07 -4.94
CA ARG A 167 -12.68 8.29 -5.50
C ARG A 167 -12.12 8.58 -6.88
N ILE A 168 -13.01 8.65 -7.86
CA ILE A 168 -12.72 9.06 -9.22
C ILE A 168 -13.53 10.31 -9.55
N VAL A 169 -13.02 11.13 -10.47
CA VAL A 169 -13.81 12.22 -11.07
C VAL A 169 -14.84 11.62 -12.04
N GLY A 170 -14.40 10.68 -12.86
CA GLY A 170 -15.26 9.95 -13.79
C GLY A 170 -14.50 8.96 -14.67
N LEU A 171 -15.27 8.20 -15.44
CA LEU A 171 -14.84 7.45 -16.62
C LEU A 171 -15.38 8.18 -17.84
N PHE A 172 -14.53 8.49 -18.81
CA PHE A 172 -14.82 9.33 -19.95
C PHE A 172 -14.50 8.62 -21.26
N ASP A 173 -15.45 8.60 -22.18
CA ASP A 173 -15.29 8.01 -23.51
C ASP A 173 -14.60 8.95 -24.49
N ARG A 174 -14.29 10.18 -24.08
CA ARG A 174 -13.60 11.21 -24.88
C ARG A 174 -12.57 11.96 -24.02
N ILE A 175 -11.44 12.28 -24.62
CA ILE A 175 -10.39 13.09 -23.95
C ILE A 175 -10.91 14.48 -23.60
N ASP A 176 -11.65 15.11 -24.51
CA ASP A 176 -12.20 16.46 -24.30
C ASP A 176 -13.11 16.54 -23.07
N ASP A 177 -13.94 15.51 -22.85
CA ASP A 177 -14.84 15.44 -21.70
C ASP A 177 -14.05 15.28 -20.39
N ALA A 178 -12.99 14.46 -20.41
CA ALA A 178 -12.09 14.30 -19.27
C ALA A 178 -11.34 15.61 -18.96
N VAL A 179 -10.91 16.35 -19.98
CA VAL A 179 -10.24 17.67 -19.84
C VAL A 179 -11.23 18.73 -19.32
N ALA A 180 -12.47 18.72 -19.79
CA ALA A 180 -13.53 19.62 -19.31
C ALA A 180 -13.90 19.38 -17.84
N ALA A 181 -13.75 18.15 -17.37
CA ALA A 181 -14.01 17.75 -15.97
C ALA A 181 -12.85 18.09 -15.00
N LEU A 182 -11.72 18.61 -15.48
CA LEU A 182 -10.60 19.00 -14.62
C LEU A 182 -10.99 20.16 -13.70
N THR A 183 -10.65 20.03 -12.44
CA THR A 183 -10.69 21.10 -11.44
C THR A 183 -9.29 21.64 -11.17
N PRO A 184 -9.13 22.83 -10.57
CA PRO A 184 -7.79 23.31 -10.20
C PRO A 184 -7.02 22.29 -9.36
N GLY A 185 -5.74 22.08 -9.70
CA GLY A 185 -4.85 21.12 -9.04
C GLY A 185 -4.38 20.01 -9.96
N GLU A 186 -3.63 19.07 -9.37
CA GLU A 186 -3.06 17.94 -10.08
C GLU A 186 -4.07 16.79 -10.21
N HIS A 187 -4.12 16.19 -11.37
CA HIS A 187 -4.93 15.01 -11.70
C HIS A 187 -4.07 13.93 -12.33
N VAL A 188 -4.57 12.72 -12.29
CA VAL A 188 -4.02 11.56 -13.01
C VAL A 188 -5.12 11.01 -13.90
N ALA A 189 -4.86 11.00 -15.19
CA ALA A 189 -5.67 10.34 -16.20
C ALA A 189 -5.04 8.99 -16.53
N THR A 190 -5.86 7.93 -16.46
CA THR A 190 -5.40 6.55 -16.70
C THR A 190 -6.33 5.92 -17.73
N GLN A 191 -5.76 5.29 -18.76
CA GLN A 191 -6.54 4.52 -19.73
C GLN A 191 -7.28 3.39 -19.01
N PHE A 192 -8.54 3.24 -19.27
CA PHE A 192 -9.29 2.07 -18.78
C PHE A 192 -8.91 0.84 -19.61
N VAL A 193 -8.71 -0.25 -18.91
CA VAL A 193 -8.51 -1.59 -19.50
C VAL A 193 -9.60 -2.47 -18.93
N ASP A 194 -10.37 -3.12 -19.78
CA ASP A 194 -11.40 -4.05 -19.33
C ASP A 194 -10.73 -5.31 -18.77
N PHE A 195 -11.14 -5.67 -17.56
CA PHE A 195 -10.67 -6.86 -16.86
C PHE A 195 -11.82 -7.75 -16.38
N ALA A 196 -12.98 -7.63 -17.02
CA ALA A 196 -14.09 -8.52 -16.74
C ALA A 196 -13.65 -9.98 -16.94
N SER A 197 -14.01 -10.82 -16.00
CA SER A 197 -13.85 -12.28 -16.11
C SER A 197 -14.89 -12.85 -17.09
N ALA A 198 -14.76 -14.12 -17.47
CA ALA A 198 -15.66 -14.78 -18.42
C ALA A 198 -17.15 -14.79 -17.99
N ASP A 199 -17.42 -14.67 -16.69
CA ASP A 199 -18.75 -14.55 -16.10
C ASP A 199 -19.30 -13.12 -16.08
N GLY A 200 -18.55 -12.16 -16.63
CA GLY A 200 -18.91 -10.72 -16.67
C GLY A 200 -18.65 -9.97 -15.37
N LEU A 201 -18.11 -10.63 -14.34
CA LEU A 201 -17.80 -9.99 -13.07
C LEU A 201 -16.36 -9.44 -13.06
N TYR A 202 -16.17 -8.37 -12.32
CA TYR A 202 -14.87 -7.74 -12.12
C TYR A 202 -14.25 -8.21 -10.80
N ARG A 203 -13.04 -8.78 -10.87
CA ARG A 203 -12.30 -9.24 -9.71
C ARG A 203 -11.06 -8.38 -9.47
N LYS A 204 -10.96 -7.83 -8.28
CA LYS A 204 -9.79 -7.06 -7.83
C LYS A 204 -9.07 -7.81 -6.73
N TYR A 205 -7.82 -8.11 -6.97
CA TYR A 205 -6.92 -8.77 -6.04
C TYR A 205 -6.04 -7.74 -5.36
N ARG A 206 -5.79 -7.93 -4.08
CA ARG A 206 -4.79 -7.20 -3.32
C ARG A 206 -3.76 -8.15 -2.77
N VAL A 207 -2.50 -7.92 -3.13
CA VAL A 207 -1.36 -8.60 -2.54
C VAL A 207 -0.47 -7.61 -1.80
N PHE A 208 0.27 -8.11 -0.82
CA PHE A 208 1.34 -7.38 -0.17
C PHE A 208 2.67 -8.06 -0.44
N PHE A 209 3.65 -7.25 -0.77
CA PHE A 209 5.04 -7.62 -0.88
C PHE A 209 5.73 -7.22 0.42
N ILE A 210 6.32 -8.19 1.10
CA ILE A 210 7.00 -8.04 2.39
C ILE A 210 8.35 -8.72 2.28
N GLY A 211 9.41 -7.94 1.99
CA GLY A 211 10.69 -8.51 1.59
C GLY A 211 10.52 -9.43 0.38
N GLU A 212 10.92 -10.69 0.55
CA GLU A 212 10.84 -11.71 -0.51
C GLU A 212 9.47 -12.41 -0.58
N ARG A 213 8.52 -12.08 0.28
CA ARG A 213 7.23 -12.77 0.36
C ARG A 213 6.12 -11.98 -0.33
N ILE A 214 5.28 -12.70 -1.09
CA ILE A 214 4.06 -12.18 -1.70
C ILE A 214 2.87 -12.80 -0.96
N ILE A 215 2.00 -11.97 -0.42
CA ILE A 215 0.92 -12.39 0.46
C ILE A 215 -0.41 -11.89 -0.10
N LEU A 216 -1.30 -12.79 -0.48
CA LEU A 216 -2.66 -12.44 -0.86
C LEU A 216 -3.42 -11.90 0.36
N ARG A 217 -3.95 -10.68 0.25
CA ARG A 217 -4.71 -10.02 1.31
C ARG A 217 -6.21 -10.21 1.16
N HIS A 218 -6.71 -10.14 -0.06
CA HIS A 218 -8.10 -10.39 -0.41
C HIS A 218 -8.33 -10.41 -1.93
N MET A 219 -9.46 -10.95 -2.33
CA MET A 219 -10.09 -10.75 -3.62
C MET A 219 -11.46 -10.10 -3.40
N LEU A 220 -11.78 -9.07 -4.16
CA LEU A 220 -13.10 -8.45 -4.18
C LEU A 220 -13.72 -8.65 -5.56
N ALA A 221 -14.98 -9.08 -5.59
CA ALA A 221 -15.76 -9.19 -6.82
C ALA A 221 -16.90 -8.16 -6.84
N SER A 222 -17.24 -7.68 -8.03
CA SER A 222 -18.31 -6.71 -8.28
C SER A 222 -18.92 -6.90 -9.65
N ASP A 223 -20.15 -6.42 -9.80
CA ASP A 223 -20.85 -6.25 -11.07
C ASP A 223 -20.41 -4.98 -11.83
N HIS A 224 -19.47 -4.22 -11.24
CA HIS A 224 -19.01 -2.94 -11.78
C HIS A 224 -17.47 -2.86 -11.75
N TRP A 225 -16.86 -2.29 -12.79
CA TRP A 225 -15.42 -2.19 -12.97
C TRP A 225 -14.68 -1.44 -11.83
N ASN A 226 -15.30 -0.44 -11.18
CA ASN A 226 -14.72 0.27 -10.06
C ASN A 226 -14.90 -0.50 -8.75
N VAL A 227 -14.29 -1.66 -8.68
CA VAL A 227 -14.36 -2.57 -7.51
C VAL A 227 -13.80 -1.90 -6.26
N HIS A 228 -14.60 -1.84 -5.22
CA HIS A 228 -14.29 -1.15 -3.98
C HIS A 228 -14.55 -2.03 -2.73
N ALA A 229 -13.94 -1.67 -1.59
CA ALA A 229 -14.13 -2.40 -0.33
C ALA A 229 -15.61 -2.55 0.10
N LYS A 230 -16.48 -1.60 -0.31
CA LYS A 230 -17.93 -1.69 -0.07
C LYS A 230 -18.61 -2.85 -0.80
N ASP A 231 -18.01 -3.35 -1.90
CA ASP A 231 -18.58 -4.45 -2.67
C ASP A 231 -18.56 -5.76 -1.87
N ARG A 232 -17.70 -5.88 -0.87
CA ARG A 232 -17.73 -7.01 0.06
C ARG A 232 -19.08 -7.17 0.74
N THR A 233 -19.67 -6.07 1.22
CA THR A 233 -20.99 -6.07 1.88
C THR A 233 -22.14 -5.83 0.92
N ARG A 234 -21.93 -5.02 -0.12
CA ARG A 234 -22.95 -4.68 -1.11
C ARG A 234 -23.24 -5.85 -2.07
N PHE A 235 -22.20 -6.57 -2.50
CA PHE A 235 -22.30 -7.51 -3.60
C PHE A 235 -21.92 -8.94 -3.22
N MET A 236 -20.79 -9.14 -2.55
CA MET A 236 -20.30 -10.48 -2.23
C MET A 236 -21.04 -11.15 -1.07
N ALA A 237 -21.46 -10.37 -0.05
CA ALA A 237 -22.07 -10.94 1.16
C ALA A 237 -23.33 -11.79 0.89
N GLU A 238 -24.05 -11.46 -0.18
CA GLU A 238 -25.27 -12.17 -0.62
C GLU A 238 -24.99 -13.25 -1.69
N ARG A 239 -23.70 -13.51 -2.00
CA ARG A 239 -23.25 -14.44 -3.04
C ARG A 239 -22.25 -15.42 -2.47
N PRO A 240 -22.73 -16.52 -1.85
CA PRO A 240 -21.88 -17.47 -1.16
C PRO A 240 -20.82 -18.10 -2.05
N GLU A 241 -21.07 -18.20 -3.37
CA GLU A 241 -20.11 -18.69 -4.37
C GLU A 241 -18.87 -17.77 -4.46
N LEU A 242 -19.05 -16.45 -4.43
CA LEU A 242 -17.93 -15.49 -4.46
C LEU A 242 -17.15 -15.46 -3.15
N VAL A 243 -17.85 -15.64 -2.02
CA VAL A 243 -17.21 -15.80 -0.71
C VAL A 243 -16.41 -17.09 -0.65
N ALA A 244 -16.95 -18.19 -1.21
CA ALA A 244 -16.25 -19.46 -1.29
C ALA A 244 -15.03 -19.39 -2.21
N GLU A 245 -15.12 -18.69 -3.35
CA GLU A 245 -14.02 -18.43 -4.27
C GLU A 245 -12.88 -17.69 -3.55
N GLU A 246 -13.15 -16.58 -2.87
CA GLU A 246 -12.14 -15.85 -2.12
C GLU A 246 -11.53 -16.69 -1.01
N ARG A 247 -12.35 -17.45 -0.28
CA ARG A 247 -11.88 -18.35 0.78
C ARG A 247 -10.92 -19.40 0.23
N ALA A 248 -11.26 -20.04 -0.88
CA ALA A 248 -10.40 -21.03 -1.52
C ALA A 248 -9.04 -20.45 -1.91
N LEU A 249 -9.02 -19.24 -2.47
CA LEU A 249 -7.77 -18.51 -2.79
C LEU A 249 -6.94 -18.22 -1.53
N MET A 250 -7.58 -17.88 -0.41
CA MET A 250 -6.88 -17.59 0.85
C MET A 250 -6.37 -18.84 1.57
N GLU A 251 -6.90 -20.01 1.21
CA GLU A 251 -6.55 -21.31 1.81
C GLU A 251 -5.43 -22.04 1.07
N THR A 252 -5.17 -21.66 -0.18
CA THR A 252 -4.12 -22.27 -0.99
C THR A 252 -2.82 -21.51 -0.91
N ASN A 253 -1.69 -22.21 -0.94
CA ASN A 253 -0.36 -21.58 -1.00
C ASN A 253 -0.06 -21.02 -2.40
N ASP A 254 -0.69 -21.59 -3.44
CA ASP A 254 -0.53 -21.22 -4.84
C ASP A 254 -1.83 -20.56 -5.35
N ALA A 255 -2.16 -19.40 -4.79
CA ALA A 255 -3.42 -18.71 -5.08
C ALA A 255 -3.60 -18.30 -6.55
N PHE A 256 -2.51 -18.21 -7.31
CA PHE A 256 -2.51 -17.72 -8.68
C PHE A 256 -1.87 -18.70 -9.67
N PRO A 257 -2.33 -18.72 -10.94
CA PRO A 257 -1.65 -19.45 -12.02
C PRO A 257 -0.21 -19.00 -12.19
N GLN A 258 0.63 -19.87 -12.74
CA GLN A 258 2.08 -19.66 -12.89
C GLN A 258 2.42 -18.33 -13.60
N ASN A 259 1.73 -17.98 -14.67
CA ASN A 259 1.93 -16.74 -15.41
C ASN A 259 1.66 -15.49 -14.55
N VAL A 260 0.69 -15.54 -13.66
CA VAL A 260 0.39 -14.44 -12.72
C VAL A 260 1.48 -14.36 -11.63
N GLN A 261 1.93 -15.50 -11.11
CA GLN A 261 3.03 -15.56 -10.14
C GLN A 261 4.32 -14.94 -10.72
N GLU A 262 4.66 -15.28 -11.95
CA GLU A 262 5.84 -14.72 -12.66
C GLU A 262 5.75 -13.20 -12.80
N VAL A 263 4.56 -12.67 -13.12
CA VAL A 263 4.32 -11.21 -13.15
C VAL A 263 4.52 -10.59 -11.79
N LEU A 264 3.95 -11.18 -10.73
CA LEU A 264 4.08 -10.64 -9.37
C LEU A 264 5.54 -10.66 -8.90
N GLU A 265 6.31 -11.70 -9.21
CA GLU A 265 7.74 -11.76 -8.92
C GLU A 265 8.54 -10.69 -9.69
N ALA A 266 8.21 -10.46 -10.97
CA ALA A 266 8.82 -9.41 -11.76
C ALA A 266 8.49 -8.01 -11.21
N VAL A 267 7.27 -7.79 -10.73
CA VAL A 267 6.87 -6.55 -10.03
C VAL A 267 7.69 -6.38 -8.75
N ARG A 268 7.80 -7.43 -7.92
CA ARG A 268 8.63 -7.44 -6.71
C ARG A 268 10.06 -7.00 -7.02
N GLY A 269 10.66 -7.57 -8.05
CA GLY A 269 12.05 -7.27 -8.44
C GLY A 269 12.28 -5.85 -8.98
N ARG A 270 11.23 -5.19 -9.51
CA ARG A 270 11.33 -3.82 -10.05
C ARG A 270 10.96 -2.73 -9.07
N MET A 271 10.06 -3.02 -8.13
CA MET A 271 9.63 -2.01 -7.14
C MET A 271 10.76 -1.74 -6.13
N PRO A 272 11.10 -0.47 -5.90
CA PRO A 272 12.19 -0.12 -5.00
C PRO A 272 11.75 -0.07 -3.52
N LEU A 273 10.67 -0.75 -3.17
CA LEU A 273 10.07 -0.76 -1.85
C LEU A 273 10.22 -2.14 -1.20
N ASP A 274 10.56 -2.16 0.08
CA ASP A 274 10.71 -3.39 0.86
C ASP A 274 9.37 -3.91 1.40
N PHE A 275 8.39 -3.00 1.55
CA PHE A 275 7.01 -3.30 1.94
C PHE A 275 6.06 -2.42 1.14
N PHE A 276 5.15 -3.04 0.39
CA PHE A 276 4.12 -2.34 -0.38
C PHE A 276 2.95 -3.25 -0.72
N GLY A 277 1.81 -2.65 -1.07
CA GLY A 277 0.67 -3.36 -1.61
C GLY A 277 0.49 -3.10 -3.11
N MET A 278 -0.15 -4.04 -3.80
CA MET A 278 -0.58 -3.93 -5.19
C MET A 278 -2.04 -4.35 -5.33
N ASP A 279 -2.83 -3.49 -6.00
CA ASP A 279 -4.16 -3.83 -6.49
C ASP A 279 -4.08 -4.12 -7.99
N PHE A 280 -4.68 -5.22 -8.42
CA PHE A 280 -4.70 -5.62 -9.83
C PHE A 280 -5.97 -6.42 -10.18
N GLY A 281 -6.26 -6.51 -11.46
CA GLY A 281 -7.23 -7.43 -12.04
C GLY A 281 -6.56 -8.48 -12.90
N ILE A 282 -7.31 -9.48 -13.33
CA ILE A 282 -6.88 -10.49 -14.30
C ILE A 282 -7.91 -10.49 -15.42
N THR A 283 -7.46 -10.29 -16.67
CA THR A 283 -8.33 -10.32 -17.85
C THR A 283 -8.83 -11.73 -18.13
N ALA A 284 -9.83 -11.86 -18.99
CA ALA A 284 -10.30 -13.17 -19.47
C ALA A 284 -9.20 -13.97 -20.21
N SER A 285 -8.19 -13.28 -20.75
CA SER A 285 -6.99 -13.90 -21.38
C SER A 285 -5.89 -14.30 -20.38
N GLY A 286 -6.06 -13.97 -19.09
CA GLY A 286 -5.12 -14.33 -18.03
C GLY A 286 -3.99 -13.31 -17.80
N GLU A 287 -4.05 -12.12 -18.41
CA GLU A 287 -3.07 -11.05 -18.22
C GLU A 287 -3.38 -10.25 -16.96
N VAL A 288 -2.36 -9.82 -16.26
CA VAL A 288 -2.49 -9.00 -15.05
C VAL A 288 -2.65 -7.53 -15.43
N VAL A 289 -3.68 -6.86 -14.95
CA VAL A 289 -3.91 -5.42 -15.16
C VAL A 289 -3.57 -4.67 -13.88
N LEU A 290 -2.57 -3.80 -13.93
CA LEU A 290 -2.15 -2.98 -12.79
C LEU A 290 -3.18 -1.87 -12.51
N PHE A 291 -3.69 -1.79 -11.29
CA PHE A 291 -4.49 -0.64 -10.84
C PHE A 291 -3.67 0.33 -10.00
N GLU A 292 -2.90 -0.20 -9.06
CA GLU A 292 -2.10 0.59 -8.13
C GLU A 292 -1.04 -0.27 -7.45
N ALA A 293 0.15 0.28 -7.21
CA ALA A 293 1.15 -0.32 -6.33
C ALA A 293 1.86 0.78 -5.54
N ASN A 294 1.82 0.72 -4.20
CA ASN A 294 2.44 1.73 -3.33
C ASN A 294 2.58 1.25 -1.88
N ALA A 295 3.35 1.99 -1.09
CA ALA A 295 3.55 1.74 0.32
C ALA A 295 2.39 2.19 1.22
N THR A 296 1.39 2.92 0.68
CA THR A 296 0.29 3.52 1.45
C THR A 296 -0.87 2.55 1.68
N MET A 297 -0.93 1.46 0.90
CA MET A 297 -2.01 0.49 1.04
C MET A 297 -2.11 -0.07 2.45
N SER A 298 -3.33 -0.09 2.98
CA SER A 298 -3.60 -0.58 4.33
C SER A 298 -3.73 -2.09 4.36
N PHE A 299 -2.92 -2.74 5.19
CA PHE A 299 -3.08 -4.15 5.52
C PHE A 299 -4.27 -4.36 6.46
N PHE A 300 -4.54 -3.43 7.35
CA PHE A 300 -5.64 -3.41 8.31
C PHE A 300 -6.69 -2.33 7.96
N PRO A 301 -7.94 -2.43 8.50
CA PRO A 301 -8.49 -3.51 9.32
C PRO A 301 -8.92 -4.73 8.50
N PHE A 302 -9.20 -5.85 9.18
CA PHE A 302 -9.95 -6.97 8.60
C PHE A 302 -11.46 -6.69 8.70
N ALA A 303 -12.26 -7.34 7.84
CA ALA A 303 -13.70 -7.30 7.94
C ALA A 303 -14.15 -7.83 9.31
N ALA A 304 -15.12 -7.15 9.92
CA ALA A 304 -15.61 -7.52 11.25
C ALA A 304 -16.65 -8.66 11.22
N ASP A 305 -17.29 -8.86 10.07
CA ASP A 305 -18.31 -9.89 9.89
C ASP A 305 -17.67 -11.28 9.91
N GLN A 306 -18.30 -12.20 10.68
CA GLN A 306 -17.81 -13.55 10.91
C GLN A 306 -17.69 -14.36 9.61
N GLN A 307 -18.53 -14.14 8.62
CA GLN A 307 -18.45 -14.82 7.32
C GLN A 307 -17.10 -14.57 6.60
N PHE A 308 -16.38 -13.47 6.94
CA PHE A 308 -15.09 -13.10 6.37
C PHE A 308 -13.91 -13.35 7.32
N GLU A 309 -14.07 -14.16 8.35
CA GLU A 309 -13.02 -14.49 9.33
C GLU A 309 -11.79 -15.13 8.66
N TYR A 310 -11.98 -15.87 7.57
CA TYR A 310 -10.90 -16.47 6.79
C TYR A 310 -9.89 -15.46 6.26
N LEU A 311 -10.25 -14.18 6.10
CA LEU A 311 -9.32 -13.12 5.69
C LEU A 311 -8.15 -12.92 6.66
N LYS A 312 -8.30 -13.34 7.90
CA LYS A 312 -7.22 -13.27 8.90
C LYS A 312 -6.12 -14.32 8.65
N ARG A 313 -6.33 -15.29 7.78
CA ARG A 313 -5.31 -16.31 7.44
C ARG A 313 -4.01 -15.69 6.89
N CYS A 314 -4.09 -14.57 6.17
CA CYS A 314 -2.91 -13.86 5.69
C CYS A 314 -2.09 -13.21 6.82
N PHE A 315 -2.61 -13.12 8.04
CA PHE A 315 -1.94 -12.40 9.13
C PHE A 315 -0.65 -13.07 9.58
N ALA A 316 -0.69 -14.37 9.88
CA ALA A 316 0.49 -15.09 10.36
C ALA A 316 1.62 -15.14 9.31
N PRO A 317 1.37 -15.44 8.01
CA PRO A 317 2.40 -15.31 6.97
C PRO A 317 2.97 -13.89 6.85
N ALA A 318 2.11 -12.84 6.92
CA ALA A 318 2.56 -11.46 6.86
C ALA A 318 3.42 -11.07 8.07
N GLN A 319 3.04 -11.54 9.26
CA GLN A 319 3.81 -11.34 10.48
C GLN A 319 5.18 -12.00 10.38
N ALA A 320 5.24 -13.25 9.92
CA ALA A 320 6.49 -13.98 9.75
C ALA A 320 7.41 -13.26 8.74
N ALA A 321 6.88 -12.88 7.58
CA ALA A 321 7.61 -12.14 6.56
C ALA A 321 8.12 -10.78 7.07
N PHE A 322 7.31 -10.07 7.85
CA PHE A 322 7.71 -8.77 8.39
C PHE A 322 8.79 -8.93 9.47
N ARG A 323 8.73 -9.97 10.30
CA ARG A 323 9.81 -10.29 11.26
C ARG A 323 11.11 -10.63 10.53
N GLU A 324 11.04 -11.44 9.45
CA GLU A 324 12.18 -11.76 8.59
C GLU A 324 12.79 -10.49 7.98
N LEU A 325 11.98 -9.58 7.43
CA LEU A 325 12.41 -8.30 6.87
C LEU A 325 13.13 -7.42 7.92
N LEU A 326 12.71 -7.47 9.18
CA LEU A 326 13.32 -6.75 10.29
C LEU A 326 14.55 -7.48 10.89
N GLY A 327 14.91 -8.66 10.39
CA GLY A 327 15.97 -9.50 10.96
C GLY A 327 15.66 -9.96 12.39
N LEU A 328 14.38 -10.15 12.71
CA LEU A 328 13.93 -10.66 14.01
C LEU A 328 13.78 -12.18 13.96
N PRO A 329 14.00 -12.88 15.07
CA PRO A 329 13.76 -14.32 15.13
C PRO A 329 12.29 -14.64 14.86
N PRO A 330 11.97 -15.85 14.35
CA PRO A 330 10.59 -16.32 14.27
C PRO A 330 9.85 -16.18 15.60
N GLU A 331 8.56 -15.95 15.56
CA GLU A 331 7.77 -15.89 16.78
C GLU A 331 7.71 -17.29 17.41
N VAL A 332 8.21 -17.41 18.64
CA VAL A 332 8.03 -18.63 19.42
C VAL A 332 6.57 -18.67 19.85
N ALA A 333 5.82 -19.67 19.40
CA ALA A 333 4.47 -19.89 19.90
C ALA A 333 4.53 -19.92 21.44
N PRO A 334 3.61 -19.23 22.15
CA PRO A 334 3.58 -19.34 23.61
C PRO A 334 3.45 -20.81 23.96
N ALA A 335 4.38 -21.32 24.74
CA ALA A 335 4.29 -22.70 25.25
C ALA A 335 2.90 -22.89 25.83
N ALA A 336 2.18 -23.91 25.35
CA ALA A 336 0.86 -24.25 25.86
C ALA A 336 1.00 -24.31 27.40
N ARG A 337 0.28 -23.43 28.10
CA ARG A 337 0.19 -23.50 29.55
C ARG A 337 -0.41 -24.87 29.88
N VAL A 338 0.43 -25.80 30.24
CA VAL A 338 -0.01 -27.05 30.87
C VAL A 338 -0.74 -26.62 32.14
N GLN A 339 -2.06 -26.64 32.13
CA GLN A 339 -2.83 -26.58 33.37
C GLN A 339 -2.53 -27.89 34.09
N LEU A 340 -1.60 -27.82 35.05
CA LEU A 340 -1.49 -28.84 36.08
C LEU A 340 -2.84 -28.82 36.83
N GLN A 341 -3.74 -29.74 36.48
CA GLN A 341 -4.84 -30.09 37.37
C GLN A 341 -4.18 -30.71 38.61
N ALA A 342 -4.31 -29.98 39.70
CA ALA A 342 -4.00 -30.53 41.01
C ALA A 342 -4.93 -31.71 41.26
N LEU A 343 -4.35 -32.88 41.50
CA LEU A 343 -5.03 -34.07 42.01
C LEU A 343 -5.49 -33.86 43.46
#